data_c05ac9e708a8f48bf7af7fa606aa0e76
#
_entry.id   c05ac9e708a8f48bf7af7fa606aa0e76
#
_cell.length_a   1.000
_cell.length_b   1.000
_cell.length_c   1.000
_cell.angle_alpha   90.00
_cell.angle_beta   90.00
_cell.angle_gamma   90.00
#
_symmetry.space_group_name_H-M   'P 1'
#
loop_
_entity.id
_entity.type
_entity.pdbx_description
1 polymer ?
#
loop_
_entity_poly.entity_id
_entity_poly.type
_entity_poly.pdbx_seq_one_letter_code
_entity_poly.pdbx_strand_id
1 'polypeptide(L)'
;LVKETLLLLNAPIPIPEQRVRGEEVQETLQQMILHGAVVAYKQYLYSPRVFGQEDDTARMIAERLANISVAENIESALEAVRESLGITLSQKQEQAVRTAFQHGLTIITGSPGTGKTTVLKAIIEVFKNLHQKGKFALMAPTGRASRRMAESTGVDEARTLHSALGLGTGEEVGDGERVRFV
;
A
#
# COMPACT_ATOMS: atom_id res chain seq x y z
N LEU A 1 14.17 -12.95 21.96
CA LEU A 1 14.94 -11.72 22.00
C LEU A 1 16.11 -11.81 22.99
N VAL A 2 15.89 -11.89 24.33
CA VAL A 2 16.96 -11.87 25.35
C VAL A 2 18.07 -12.88 25.05
N LYS A 3 17.72 -14.15 24.74
CA LYS A 3 18.68 -15.19 24.40
C LYS A 3 19.54 -14.84 23.18
N GLU A 4 18.96 -14.30 22.13
CA GLU A 4 19.68 -13.93 20.91
C GLU A 4 20.54 -12.68 21.13
N THR A 5 20.01 -11.71 21.89
CA THR A 5 20.76 -10.51 22.29
C THR A 5 22.00 -10.91 23.10
N LEU A 6 21.86 -11.83 24.06
CA LEU A 6 22.98 -12.33 24.84
C LEU A 6 24.04 -13.03 23.97
N LEU A 7 23.63 -13.81 23.00
CA LEU A 7 24.56 -14.45 22.05
C LEU A 7 25.35 -13.42 21.26
N LEU A 8 24.68 -12.39 20.76
CA LEU A 8 25.33 -11.32 19.97
C LEU A 8 26.26 -10.46 20.83
N LEU A 9 25.82 -10.03 22.02
CA LEU A 9 26.61 -9.16 22.90
C LEU A 9 27.82 -9.90 23.49
N ASN A 10 27.67 -11.18 23.83
CA ASN A 10 28.72 -11.95 24.49
C ASN A 10 29.65 -12.69 23.53
N ALA A 11 29.32 -12.77 22.22
CA ALA A 11 30.17 -13.44 21.23
C ALA A 11 31.61 -12.90 21.19
N PRO A 12 31.85 -11.58 21.23
CA PRO A 12 33.20 -11.00 21.21
C PRO A 12 33.89 -11.02 22.59
N ILE A 13 33.22 -11.42 23.67
CA ILE A 13 33.75 -11.33 25.04
C ILE A 13 34.26 -12.69 25.51
N PRO A 14 35.59 -12.89 25.56
CA PRO A 14 36.17 -14.17 25.93
C PRO A 14 36.13 -14.44 27.45
N ILE A 15 36.10 -13.40 28.28
CA ILE A 15 36.15 -13.49 29.73
C ILE A 15 34.75 -13.62 30.30
N PRO A 16 34.40 -14.76 30.98
CA PRO A 16 33.01 -15.00 31.45
C PRO A 16 32.47 -13.94 32.41
N GLU A 17 33.34 -13.39 33.27
CA GLU A 17 32.95 -12.37 34.28
C GLU A 17 32.58 -11.01 33.67
N GLN A 18 33.00 -10.76 32.44
CA GLN A 18 32.68 -9.54 31.68
C GLN A 18 31.44 -9.68 30.79
N ARG A 19 30.83 -10.88 30.75
CA ARG A 19 29.66 -11.14 29.91
C ARG A 19 28.41 -10.50 30.49
N VAL A 20 27.63 -9.89 29.61
CA VAL A 20 26.32 -9.33 29.94
C VAL A 20 25.37 -10.44 30.41
N ARG A 21 24.64 -10.20 31.49
CA ARG A 21 23.68 -11.13 32.06
C ARG A 21 22.27 -10.90 31.51
N GLY A 22 21.42 -11.94 31.57
CA GLY A 22 20.06 -11.87 31.08
C GLY A 22 19.20 -10.82 31.81
N GLU A 23 19.44 -10.64 33.10
CA GLU A 23 18.77 -9.65 33.95
C GLU A 23 19.09 -8.23 33.48
N GLU A 24 20.35 -7.94 33.18
CA GLU A 24 20.78 -6.63 32.69
C GLU A 24 20.15 -6.28 31.34
N VAL A 25 20.00 -7.26 30.46
CA VAL A 25 19.30 -7.08 29.17
C VAL A 25 17.81 -6.78 29.41
N GLN A 26 17.17 -7.47 30.36
CA GLN A 26 15.76 -7.24 30.69
C GLN A 26 15.53 -5.88 31.31
N GLU A 27 16.35 -5.50 32.29
CA GLU A 27 16.29 -4.18 32.93
C GLU A 27 16.50 -3.05 31.89
N THR A 28 17.52 -3.18 31.06
CA THR A 28 17.79 -2.22 30.00
C THR A 28 16.60 -2.11 29.03
N LEU A 29 16.01 -3.22 28.62
CA LEU A 29 14.82 -3.23 27.78
C LEU A 29 13.63 -2.52 28.43
N GLN A 30 13.39 -2.75 29.72
CA GLN A 30 12.35 -2.07 30.47
C GLN A 30 12.59 -0.56 30.51
N GLN A 31 13.82 -0.13 30.75
CA GLN A 31 14.19 1.28 30.69
C GLN A 31 13.99 1.88 29.29
N MET A 32 14.36 1.16 28.24
CA MET A 32 14.15 1.61 26.87
C MET A 32 12.65 1.78 26.54
N ILE A 33 11.80 0.88 27.03
CA ILE A 33 10.34 0.99 26.88
C ILE A 33 9.81 2.19 27.67
N LEU A 34 10.25 2.36 28.93
CA LEU A 34 9.82 3.45 29.79
C LEU A 34 10.17 4.83 29.20
N HIS A 35 11.34 4.96 28.58
CA HIS A 35 11.80 6.19 27.95
C HIS A 35 11.34 6.34 26.48
N GLY A 36 10.54 5.42 25.96
CA GLY A 36 10.02 5.49 24.59
C GLY A 36 11.04 5.20 23.48
N ALA A 37 12.23 4.68 23.83
CA ALA A 37 13.23 4.26 22.84
C ALA A 37 12.81 2.97 22.11
N VAL A 38 11.91 2.20 22.71
CA VAL A 38 11.30 0.99 22.15
C VAL A 38 9.80 1.00 22.48
N VAL A 39 8.97 0.61 21.55
CA VAL A 39 7.52 0.42 21.74
C VAL A 39 7.24 -1.06 21.88
N ALA A 40 6.64 -1.47 23.00
CA ALA A 40 6.14 -2.83 23.19
C ALA A 40 4.65 -2.88 22.81
N TYR A 41 4.31 -3.71 21.85
CA TYR A 41 2.91 -3.91 21.44
C TYR A 41 2.63 -5.40 21.25
N LYS A 42 1.69 -5.92 22.00
CA LYS A 42 1.41 -7.37 22.08
C LYS A 42 2.69 -8.14 22.44
N GLN A 43 3.14 -9.04 21.57
CA GLN A 43 4.35 -9.87 21.75
C GLN A 43 5.58 -9.34 20.98
N TYR A 44 5.46 -8.15 20.37
CA TYR A 44 6.49 -7.58 19.52
C TYR A 44 7.08 -6.30 20.12
N LEU A 45 8.32 -6.04 19.74
CA LEU A 45 9.04 -4.82 20.05
C LEU A 45 9.34 -4.08 18.76
N TYR A 46 9.05 -2.80 18.75
CA TYR A 46 9.20 -1.92 17.60
C TYR A 46 10.16 -0.78 17.91
N SER A 47 10.86 -0.30 16.90
CA SER A 47 11.35 1.07 16.97
C SER A 47 10.15 2.03 16.91
N PRO A 48 10.16 3.17 17.64
CA PRO A 48 9.03 4.12 17.64
C PRO A 48 8.64 4.58 16.24
N ARG A 49 9.64 4.77 15.37
CA ARG A 49 9.42 5.18 13.99
C ARG A 49 8.62 4.13 13.19
N VAL A 50 9.00 2.86 13.27
CA VAL A 50 8.30 1.79 12.54
C VAL A 50 6.90 1.60 13.08
N PHE A 51 6.74 1.62 14.41
CA PHE A 51 5.42 1.53 15.04
C PHE A 51 4.49 2.66 14.57
N GLY A 52 4.99 3.91 14.57
CA GLY A 52 4.22 5.06 14.09
C GLY A 52 3.82 4.93 12.62
N GLN A 53 4.73 4.47 11.76
CA GLN A 53 4.42 4.24 10.35
C GLN A 53 3.35 3.16 10.14
N GLU A 54 3.39 2.05 10.88
CA GLU A 54 2.38 1.00 10.81
C GLU A 54 1.02 1.49 11.35
N ASP A 55 1.01 2.22 12.49
CA ASP A 55 -0.21 2.75 13.09
C ASP A 55 -0.88 3.79 12.18
N ASP A 56 -0.12 4.74 11.64
CA ASP A 56 -0.62 5.74 10.70
C ASP A 56 -1.17 5.08 9.43
N THR A 57 -0.47 4.08 8.89
CA THR A 57 -0.92 3.32 7.72
C THR A 57 -2.24 2.60 8.02
N ALA A 58 -2.32 1.93 9.17
CA ALA A 58 -3.54 1.22 9.59
C ALA A 58 -4.72 2.17 9.74
N ARG A 59 -4.50 3.36 10.32
CA ARG A 59 -5.52 4.41 10.46
C ARG A 59 -6.01 4.92 9.12
N MET A 60 -5.08 5.24 8.21
CA MET A 60 -5.43 5.69 6.86
C MET A 60 -6.22 4.63 6.07
N ILE A 61 -5.88 3.35 6.21
CA ILE A 61 -6.61 2.24 5.61
C ILE A 61 -8.02 2.15 6.21
N ALA A 62 -8.14 2.22 7.54
CA ALA A 62 -9.43 2.16 8.22
C ALA A 62 -10.36 3.31 7.80
N GLU A 63 -9.84 4.53 7.69
CA GLU A 63 -10.58 5.69 7.20
C GLU A 63 -11.07 5.49 5.75
N ARG A 64 -10.21 4.93 4.88
CA ARG A 64 -10.60 4.62 3.49
C ARG A 64 -11.66 3.53 3.41
N LEU A 65 -11.57 2.50 4.23
CA LEU A 65 -12.57 1.42 4.29
C LEU A 65 -13.91 1.88 4.84
N ALA A 66 -13.93 2.89 5.71
CA ALA A 66 -15.17 3.49 6.23
C ALA A 66 -15.90 4.33 5.18
N ASN A 67 -15.21 4.80 4.15
CA ASN A 67 -15.79 5.55 3.05
C ASN A 67 -16.44 4.60 2.04
N ILE A 68 -17.76 4.44 2.15
CA ILE A 68 -18.57 3.72 1.18
C ILE A 68 -19.29 4.76 0.34
N SER A 69 -19.13 4.69 -0.97
CA SER A 69 -19.82 5.54 -1.94
C SER A 69 -20.66 4.67 -2.84
N VAL A 70 -21.88 5.09 -3.11
CA VAL A 70 -22.69 4.49 -4.15
C VAL A 70 -22.48 5.29 -5.42
N ALA A 71 -21.70 4.77 -6.36
CA ALA A 71 -21.55 5.40 -7.66
C ALA A 71 -22.87 5.29 -8.41
N GLU A 72 -23.54 6.43 -8.59
CA GLU A 72 -24.71 6.51 -9.45
C GLU A 72 -24.30 6.16 -10.90
N ASN A 73 -25.17 5.43 -11.59
CA ASN A 73 -24.99 5.05 -13.01
C ASN A 73 -23.83 4.07 -13.31
N ILE A 74 -23.31 3.33 -12.33
CA ILE A 74 -22.22 2.37 -12.58
C ILE A 74 -22.63 1.28 -13.57
N GLU A 75 -23.87 0.81 -13.55
CA GLU A 75 -24.35 -0.25 -14.45
C GLU A 75 -24.37 0.24 -15.91
N SER A 76 -24.88 1.45 -16.16
CA SER A 76 -24.89 2.01 -17.51
C SER A 76 -23.47 2.31 -18.02
N ALA A 77 -22.59 2.78 -17.14
CA ALA A 77 -21.18 2.99 -17.50
C ALA A 77 -20.46 1.67 -17.80
N LEU A 78 -20.74 0.62 -17.03
CA LEU A 78 -20.16 -0.70 -17.26
C LEU A 78 -20.64 -1.32 -18.59
N GLU A 79 -21.93 -1.16 -18.91
CA GLU A 79 -22.48 -1.63 -20.19
C GLU A 79 -21.84 -0.88 -21.38
N ALA A 80 -21.79 0.45 -21.32
CA ALA A 80 -21.11 1.26 -22.34
C ALA A 80 -19.62 0.86 -22.53
N VAL A 81 -18.93 0.51 -21.45
CA VAL A 81 -17.53 0.04 -21.51
C VAL A 81 -17.44 -1.35 -22.14
N ARG A 82 -18.35 -2.27 -21.88
CA ARG A 82 -18.40 -3.59 -22.54
C ARG A 82 -18.55 -3.45 -24.06
N GLU A 83 -19.48 -2.61 -24.48
CA GLU A 83 -19.75 -2.32 -25.89
C GLU A 83 -18.52 -1.67 -26.55
N SER A 84 -17.97 -0.62 -25.95
CA SER A 84 -16.87 0.14 -26.53
C SER A 84 -15.54 -0.64 -26.62
N LEU A 85 -15.26 -1.50 -25.64
CA LEU A 85 -14.05 -2.33 -25.63
C LEU A 85 -14.24 -3.69 -26.32
N GLY A 86 -15.47 -4.08 -26.65
CA GLY A 86 -15.80 -5.40 -27.20
C GLY A 86 -15.37 -6.56 -26.27
N ILE A 87 -15.42 -6.35 -24.94
CA ILE A 87 -14.99 -7.33 -23.95
C ILE A 87 -16.16 -7.96 -23.23
N THR A 88 -16.02 -9.25 -22.92
CA THR A 88 -16.95 -9.95 -22.02
C THR A 88 -16.25 -10.14 -20.68
N LEU A 89 -16.79 -9.55 -19.64
CA LEU A 89 -16.33 -9.74 -18.27
C LEU A 89 -17.07 -10.91 -17.62
N SER A 90 -16.35 -11.74 -16.87
CA SER A 90 -16.99 -12.72 -16.02
C SER A 90 -17.70 -12.05 -14.84
N GLN A 91 -18.63 -12.73 -14.19
CA GLN A 91 -19.35 -12.21 -13.03
C GLN A 91 -18.41 -11.71 -11.92
N LYS A 92 -17.31 -12.42 -11.67
CA LYS A 92 -16.30 -12.00 -10.67
C LYS A 92 -15.54 -10.76 -11.09
N GLN A 93 -15.25 -10.60 -12.39
CA GLN A 93 -14.57 -9.42 -12.91
C GLN A 93 -15.50 -8.20 -12.86
N GLU A 94 -16.76 -8.33 -13.19
CA GLU A 94 -17.76 -7.26 -13.02
C GLU A 94 -17.92 -6.86 -11.57
N GLN A 95 -18.01 -7.85 -10.66
CA GLN A 95 -18.05 -7.58 -9.24
C GLN A 95 -16.84 -6.77 -8.77
N ALA A 96 -15.64 -7.10 -9.26
CA ALA A 96 -14.42 -6.35 -8.92
C ALA A 96 -14.48 -4.89 -9.43
N VAL A 97 -15.02 -4.66 -10.63
CA VAL A 97 -15.25 -3.29 -11.14
C VAL A 97 -16.24 -2.55 -10.24
N ARG A 98 -17.40 -3.11 -9.93
CA ARG A 98 -18.38 -2.47 -9.04
C ARG A 98 -17.80 -2.14 -7.67
N THR A 99 -17.08 -3.10 -7.07
CA THR A 99 -16.44 -2.92 -5.77
C THR A 99 -15.45 -1.75 -5.76
N ALA A 100 -14.70 -1.55 -6.86
CA ALA A 100 -13.74 -0.45 -6.98
C ALA A 100 -14.40 0.95 -6.91
N PHE A 101 -15.68 1.06 -7.26
CA PHE A 101 -16.42 2.32 -7.19
C PHE A 101 -17.29 2.45 -5.94
N GLN A 102 -17.46 1.38 -5.18
CA GLN A 102 -18.26 1.36 -3.95
C GLN A 102 -17.42 1.63 -2.69
N HIS A 103 -16.13 1.34 -2.74
CA HIS A 103 -15.25 1.40 -1.57
C HIS A 103 -14.05 2.32 -1.79
N GLY A 104 -13.65 3.06 -0.78
CA GLY A 104 -12.48 3.94 -0.81
C GLY A 104 -11.13 3.19 -0.91
N LEU A 105 -11.12 1.87 -0.72
CA LEU A 105 -9.98 0.99 -0.94
C LEU A 105 -10.46 -0.37 -1.44
N THR A 106 -9.92 -0.83 -2.55
CA THR A 106 -10.21 -2.16 -3.11
C THR A 106 -8.93 -2.88 -3.48
N ILE A 107 -8.82 -4.15 -3.09
CA ILE A 107 -7.69 -5.02 -3.42
C ILE A 107 -8.18 -6.11 -4.35
N ILE A 108 -7.64 -6.17 -5.58
CA ILE A 108 -7.97 -7.17 -6.59
C ILE A 108 -6.82 -8.16 -6.72
N THR A 109 -7.07 -9.42 -6.35
CA THR A 109 -6.09 -10.50 -6.42
C THR A 109 -6.53 -11.56 -7.40
N GLY A 110 -5.59 -12.39 -7.85
CA GLY A 110 -5.87 -13.53 -8.74
C GLY A 110 -4.60 -14.12 -9.32
N SER A 111 -4.67 -15.36 -9.76
CA SER A 111 -3.57 -16.07 -10.42
C SER A 111 -3.15 -15.39 -11.74
N PRO A 112 -1.96 -15.66 -12.29
CA PRO A 112 -1.61 -15.23 -13.64
C PRO A 112 -2.67 -15.67 -14.67
N GLY A 113 -2.98 -14.81 -15.63
CA GLY A 113 -3.94 -15.13 -16.69
C GLY A 113 -5.44 -14.99 -16.34
N THR A 114 -5.80 -14.60 -15.10
CA THR A 114 -7.21 -14.43 -14.70
C THR A 114 -7.87 -13.13 -15.18
N GLY A 115 -7.19 -12.35 -16.01
CA GLY A 115 -7.73 -11.11 -16.58
C GLY A 115 -7.70 -9.90 -15.66
N LYS A 116 -6.80 -9.85 -14.66
CA LYS A 116 -6.64 -8.67 -13.77
C LYS A 116 -6.43 -7.37 -14.55
N THR A 117 -5.64 -7.42 -15.62
CA THR A 117 -5.40 -6.27 -16.49
C THR A 117 -6.66 -5.84 -17.24
N THR A 118 -7.50 -6.79 -17.65
CA THR A 118 -8.80 -6.52 -18.28
C THR A 118 -9.72 -5.82 -17.29
N VAL A 119 -9.75 -6.27 -16.03
CA VAL A 119 -10.51 -5.60 -14.95
C VAL A 119 -9.99 -4.19 -14.72
N LEU A 120 -8.66 -3.99 -14.65
CA LEU A 120 -8.06 -2.67 -14.48
C LEU A 120 -8.43 -1.74 -15.64
N LYS A 121 -8.36 -2.22 -16.89
CA LYS A 121 -8.78 -1.46 -18.07
C LYS A 121 -10.26 -1.08 -17.98
N ALA A 122 -11.12 -2.01 -17.61
CA ALA A 122 -12.55 -1.73 -17.42
C ALA A 122 -12.80 -0.67 -16.33
N ILE A 123 -12.09 -0.76 -15.19
CA ILE A 123 -12.18 0.26 -14.13
C ILE A 123 -11.79 1.65 -14.64
N ILE A 124 -10.69 1.74 -15.40
CA ILE A 124 -10.23 3.01 -15.96
C ILE A 124 -11.26 3.61 -16.93
N GLU A 125 -11.81 2.80 -17.80
CA GLU A 125 -12.80 3.28 -18.79
C GLU A 125 -14.15 3.63 -18.13
N VAL A 126 -14.60 2.87 -17.12
CA VAL A 126 -15.77 3.23 -16.30
C VAL A 126 -15.50 4.56 -15.57
N PHE A 127 -14.30 4.74 -14.99
CA PHE A 127 -13.94 6.00 -14.34
C PHE A 127 -14.01 7.18 -15.31
N LYS A 128 -13.44 7.06 -16.51
CA LYS A 128 -13.50 8.12 -17.54
C LYS A 128 -14.94 8.43 -17.98
N ASN A 129 -15.79 7.41 -18.04
CA ASN A 129 -17.20 7.57 -18.41
C ASN A 129 -17.98 8.33 -17.32
N LEU A 130 -17.80 7.95 -16.06
CA LEU A 130 -18.47 8.57 -14.90
C LEU A 130 -17.90 9.97 -14.57
N HIS A 131 -16.61 10.17 -14.77
CA HIS A 131 -15.88 11.35 -14.33
C HIS A 131 -15.09 11.98 -15.48
N GLN A 132 -15.78 12.59 -16.46
CA GLN A 132 -15.18 13.15 -17.68
C GLN A 132 -14.00 14.13 -17.42
N LYS A 133 -13.99 14.81 -16.29
CA LYS A 133 -12.91 15.73 -15.84
C LYS A 133 -12.11 15.17 -14.67
N GLY A 134 -12.36 13.92 -14.28
CA GLY A 134 -11.68 13.27 -13.17
C GLY A 134 -10.22 12.96 -13.51
N LYS A 135 -9.35 13.06 -12.52
CA LYS A 135 -7.95 12.68 -12.65
C LYS A 135 -7.72 11.36 -11.91
N PHE A 136 -6.97 10.45 -12.51
CA PHE A 136 -6.50 9.22 -11.88
C PHE A 136 -5.00 9.08 -12.11
N ALA A 137 -4.34 8.31 -11.26
CA ALA A 137 -2.92 8.01 -11.40
C ALA A 137 -2.72 6.49 -11.49
N LEU A 138 -1.93 6.06 -12.47
CA LEU A 138 -1.58 4.66 -12.67
C LEU A 138 -0.12 4.45 -12.24
N MET A 139 0.10 3.60 -11.22
CA MET A 139 1.40 3.45 -10.59
C MET A 139 1.80 1.99 -10.45
N ALA A 140 3.10 1.70 -10.57
CA ALA A 140 3.65 0.37 -10.38
C ALA A 140 4.95 0.42 -9.56
N PRO A 141 5.36 -0.69 -8.94
CA PRO A 141 6.59 -0.73 -8.14
C PRO A 141 7.88 -0.49 -8.95
N THR A 142 7.89 -0.86 -10.22
CA THR A 142 9.09 -0.77 -11.07
C THR A 142 8.78 -0.13 -12.43
N GLY A 143 9.78 0.47 -13.08
CA GLY A 143 9.64 1.07 -14.40
C GLY A 143 9.21 0.07 -15.49
N ARG A 144 9.65 -1.19 -15.38
CA ARG A 144 9.20 -2.24 -16.30
C ARG A 144 7.72 -2.57 -16.10
N ALA A 145 7.27 -2.60 -14.86
CA ALA A 145 5.86 -2.86 -14.55
C ALA A 145 4.97 -1.67 -14.96
N SER A 146 5.41 -0.42 -14.78
CA SER A 146 4.65 0.76 -15.21
C SER A 146 4.49 0.81 -16.74
N ARG A 147 5.54 0.53 -17.50
CA ARG A 147 5.46 0.43 -18.99
C ARG A 147 4.46 -0.63 -19.43
N ARG A 148 4.55 -1.84 -18.88
CA ARG A 148 3.60 -2.92 -19.21
C ARG A 148 2.16 -2.56 -18.83
N MET A 149 1.99 -1.85 -17.73
CA MET A 149 0.68 -1.37 -17.29
C MET A 149 0.13 -0.32 -18.28
N ALA A 150 0.94 0.64 -18.72
CA ALA A 150 0.59 1.61 -19.75
C ALA A 150 0.16 0.93 -21.06
N GLU A 151 1.01 0.05 -21.59
CA GLU A 151 0.74 -0.70 -22.82
C GLU A 151 -0.56 -1.51 -22.73
N SER A 152 -0.80 -2.18 -21.62
CA SER A 152 -1.94 -3.07 -21.46
C SER A 152 -3.26 -2.35 -21.18
N THR A 153 -3.22 -1.15 -20.63
CA THR A 153 -4.42 -0.34 -20.32
C THR A 153 -4.71 0.72 -21.38
N GLY A 154 -3.73 1.03 -22.25
CA GLY A 154 -3.83 2.13 -23.20
C GLY A 154 -3.75 3.52 -22.54
N VAL A 155 -3.13 3.62 -21.37
CA VAL A 155 -2.91 4.86 -20.62
C VAL A 155 -1.45 5.25 -20.72
N ASP A 156 -1.16 6.39 -21.35
CA ASP A 156 0.23 6.82 -21.61
C ASP A 156 1.01 7.19 -20.34
N GLU A 157 0.34 7.59 -19.26
CA GLU A 157 0.96 8.09 -18.04
C GLU A 157 0.94 7.09 -16.88
N ALA A 158 1.54 5.90 -17.05
CA ALA A 158 1.82 5.04 -15.91
C ALA A 158 3.24 5.32 -15.37
N ARG A 159 3.35 5.58 -14.08
CA ARG A 159 4.61 5.94 -13.41
C ARG A 159 5.04 4.91 -12.37
N THR A 160 6.29 4.99 -11.92
CA THR A 160 6.68 4.23 -10.72
C THR A 160 6.11 4.91 -9.47
N LEU A 161 5.85 4.13 -8.42
CA LEU A 161 5.44 4.66 -7.12
C LEU A 161 6.42 5.74 -6.62
N HIS A 162 7.73 5.49 -6.73
CA HIS A 162 8.76 6.46 -6.33
C HIS A 162 8.65 7.78 -7.11
N SER A 163 8.52 7.70 -8.43
CA SER A 163 8.39 8.91 -9.27
C SER A 163 7.07 9.66 -9.00
N ALA A 164 5.97 8.92 -8.83
CA ALA A 164 4.66 9.55 -8.61
C ALA A 164 4.55 10.22 -7.24
N LEU A 165 5.27 9.71 -6.24
CA LEU A 165 5.31 10.24 -4.88
C LEU A 165 6.46 11.24 -4.65
N GLY A 166 7.28 11.54 -5.68
CA GLY A 166 8.44 12.43 -5.55
C GLY A 166 9.57 11.84 -4.69
N LEU A 167 9.57 10.53 -4.44
CA LEU A 167 10.58 9.89 -3.63
C LEU A 167 11.88 9.76 -4.45
N GLY A 168 12.98 10.33 -3.96
CA GLY A 168 14.31 10.17 -4.56
C GLY A 168 14.82 11.35 -5.39
N THR A 169 14.09 12.45 -5.52
CA THR A 169 14.56 13.65 -6.22
C THR A 169 15.38 14.61 -5.34
N GLY A 170 15.51 14.33 -4.04
CA GLY A 170 16.24 15.21 -3.10
C GLY A 170 15.57 16.57 -2.86
N GLU A 171 14.52 16.89 -3.60
CA GLU A 171 13.69 18.05 -3.35
C GLU A 171 12.67 17.67 -2.29
N GLU A 172 12.67 18.36 -1.17
CA GLU A 172 11.56 18.33 -0.23
C GLU A 172 10.31 18.69 -1.03
N VAL A 173 9.38 17.75 -1.13
CA VAL A 173 8.06 18.02 -1.72
C VAL A 173 7.45 19.11 -0.85
N GLY A 174 7.49 20.34 -1.35
CA GLY A 174 6.93 21.48 -0.68
C GLY A 174 5.47 21.18 -0.31
N ASP A 175 5.04 21.65 0.84
CA ASP A 175 3.74 21.39 1.51
C ASP A 175 2.48 21.76 0.68
N GLY A 176 2.64 22.05 -0.63
CA GLY A 176 1.62 22.64 -1.49
C GLY A 176 0.86 21.70 -2.45
N GLU A 177 1.39 20.53 -2.78
CA GLU A 177 0.70 19.61 -3.70
C GLU A 177 0.60 18.21 -3.11
N ARG A 178 -0.24 18.06 -2.11
CA ARG A 178 -0.73 16.73 -1.74
C ARG A 178 -1.63 16.24 -2.88
N VAL A 179 -1.11 15.32 -3.69
CA VAL A 179 -1.95 14.55 -4.63
C VAL A 179 -3.02 13.85 -3.80
N ARG A 180 -4.23 14.38 -3.83
CA ARG A 180 -5.38 13.67 -3.27
C ARG A 180 -5.65 12.50 -4.20
N PHE A 181 -5.30 11.30 -3.76
CA PHE A 181 -5.79 10.07 -4.38
C PHE A 181 -7.30 10.01 -4.13
N VAL A 182 -8.08 10.07 -5.17
CA VAL A 182 -9.52 9.86 -5.14
C VAL A 182 -9.78 8.39 -5.41
#